data_0af99de803eff6e6991cb689f8ff42fe
#
_entry.id   0af99de803eff6e6991cb689f8ff42fe
#
_cell.length_a   1.000
_cell.length_b   1.000
_cell.length_c   1.000
_cell.angle_alpha   90.00
_cell.angle_beta   90.00
_cell.angle_gamma   90.00
#
_symmetry.space_group_name_H-M   'P 1'
#
loop_
_entity.id
_entity.type
_entity.pdbx_description
1 polymer ?
#
loop_
_entity_poly.entity_id
_entity_poly.type
_entity_poly.pdbx_seq_one_letter_code
_entity_poly.pdbx_strand_id
1 'polypeptide(L)'
;MGELRVALLGLLLLWLAPANAQPELRLVANTWPPFNDETLPGNGVASDLVSTALARAGYLSNYTEVPWARAVRGLQRGTYDILINAWYSDERAAYGDFSAPYLVNRIRFVQRRGSAIGYQQLTDLHAYSIAIVRGYAYSPEFDKDPQLNRVGVLSFEVAARMLHAGRVQLALEDELVARYHLNRNLAEIREDLEFLPKPLSENGLHILISLNVPEHRQIAERFDQAIAAMQADGSYAQIFKRHGL
;
A
#
# COMPACT_ATOMS: atom_id res chain seq x y z
N MET A 1 56.16 46.84 -44.04
CA MET A 1 54.80 47.08 -43.72
C MET A 1 54.07 45.71 -43.66
N GLY A 2 54.01 45.12 -42.52
CA GLY A 2 53.42 43.79 -42.31
C GLY A 2 52.32 43.91 -41.28
N GLU A 3 51.08 43.64 -41.66
CA GLU A 3 49.91 43.69 -40.83
C GLU A 3 49.83 42.45 -39.94
N LEU A 4 49.82 42.67 -38.65
CA LEU A 4 49.65 41.67 -37.59
C LEU A 4 48.14 41.35 -37.42
N ARG A 5 47.69 40.22 -37.94
CA ARG A 5 46.30 39.73 -37.70
C ARG A 5 46.29 38.99 -36.38
N VAL A 6 45.73 39.63 -35.34
CA VAL A 6 45.45 39.01 -34.08
C VAL A 6 44.17 38.20 -34.23
N ALA A 7 44.28 36.88 -34.21
CA ALA A 7 43.14 35.96 -34.14
C ALA A 7 42.66 35.86 -32.71
N LEU A 8 41.49 36.45 -32.40
CA LEU A 8 40.80 36.28 -31.12
C LEU A 8 40.15 34.90 -31.08
N LEU A 9 40.77 33.93 -30.43
CA LEU A 9 40.17 32.63 -30.12
C LEU A 9 39.26 32.86 -28.91
N GLY A 10 37.95 33.00 -29.17
CA GLY A 10 36.93 33.00 -28.14
C GLY A 10 36.81 31.62 -27.49
N LEU A 11 37.33 31.48 -26.28
CA LEU A 11 37.18 30.27 -25.45
C LEU A 11 35.75 30.23 -24.93
N LEU A 12 34.85 29.50 -25.63
CA LEU A 12 33.51 29.16 -25.12
C LEU A 12 33.68 28.13 -24.01
N LEU A 13 33.82 28.58 -22.77
CA LEU A 13 33.68 27.74 -21.57
C LEU A 13 32.20 27.31 -21.47
N LEU A 14 31.88 26.18 -22.07
CA LEU A 14 30.64 25.42 -21.74
C LEU A 14 30.70 25.07 -20.24
N TRP A 15 29.96 25.79 -19.46
CA TRP A 15 29.65 25.41 -18.10
C TRP A 15 28.80 24.12 -18.19
N LEU A 16 29.46 22.95 -18.15
CA LEU A 16 28.82 21.69 -17.81
C LEU A 16 28.40 21.80 -16.34
N ALA A 17 27.17 22.26 -16.11
CA ALA A 17 26.56 22.08 -14.81
C ALA A 17 26.63 20.57 -14.49
N PRO A 18 27.11 20.16 -13.32
CA PRO A 18 27.07 18.77 -12.95
C PRO A 18 25.60 18.34 -13.03
N ALA A 19 25.28 17.38 -13.89
CA ALA A 19 24.02 16.70 -13.84
C ALA A 19 23.98 16.03 -12.46
N ASN A 20 23.33 16.68 -11.50
CA ASN A 20 23.02 16.03 -10.24
C ASN A 20 22.14 14.82 -10.62
N ALA A 21 22.77 13.66 -10.74
CA ALA A 21 22.04 12.42 -10.79
C ALA A 21 21.20 12.37 -9.50
N GLN A 22 19.89 12.56 -9.65
CA GLN A 22 18.99 12.42 -8.51
C GLN A 22 19.24 11.04 -7.91
N PRO A 23 19.52 10.94 -6.60
CA PRO A 23 19.74 9.65 -5.98
C PRO A 23 18.48 8.79 -6.15
N GLU A 24 18.68 7.56 -6.53
CA GLU A 24 17.61 6.59 -6.68
C GLU A 24 17.06 6.22 -5.31
N LEU A 25 15.75 6.46 -5.10
CA LEU A 25 15.07 6.16 -3.84
C LEU A 25 14.87 4.64 -3.69
N ARG A 26 15.30 4.10 -2.56
CA ARG A 26 15.18 2.68 -2.22
C ARG A 26 13.84 2.43 -1.54
N LEU A 27 12.89 1.89 -2.32
CA LEU A 27 11.56 1.53 -1.85
C LEU A 27 11.57 0.14 -1.21
N VAL A 28 10.79 -0.04 -0.15
CA VAL A 28 10.64 -1.33 0.51
C VAL A 28 9.18 -1.59 0.87
N ALA A 29 8.76 -2.86 0.76
CA ALA A 29 7.50 -3.37 1.31
C ALA A 29 7.66 -4.83 1.75
N ASN A 30 6.63 -5.36 2.39
CA ASN A 30 6.45 -6.80 2.53
C ASN A 30 5.49 -7.34 1.47
N THR A 31 5.56 -8.64 1.21
CA THR A 31 4.57 -9.34 0.39
C THR A 31 3.18 -9.15 0.97
N TRP A 32 2.27 -8.56 0.20
CA TRP A 32 0.88 -8.32 0.58
C TRP A 32 0.01 -8.13 -0.68
N PRO A 33 -0.28 -9.20 -1.45
CA PRO A 33 -1.05 -9.09 -2.68
C PRO A 33 -2.50 -8.68 -2.40
N PRO A 34 -3.13 -7.85 -3.27
CA PRO A 34 -2.61 -7.34 -4.54
C PRO A 34 -1.76 -6.07 -4.41
N PHE A 35 -1.50 -5.58 -3.20
CA PHE A 35 -0.81 -4.30 -2.98
C PHE A 35 0.66 -4.37 -3.36
N ASN A 36 1.36 -5.37 -2.84
CA ASN A 36 2.80 -5.55 -2.99
C ASN A 36 3.12 -7.03 -3.19
N ASP A 37 3.72 -7.40 -4.32
CA ASP A 37 4.18 -8.75 -4.63
C ASP A 37 5.05 -8.69 -5.90
N GLU A 38 6.32 -9.07 -5.80
CA GLU A 38 7.28 -9.07 -6.94
C GLU A 38 6.83 -9.93 -8.13
N THR A 39 5.91 -10.88 -7.91
CA THR A 39 5.37 -11.72 -8.98
C THR A 39 4.24 -11.07 -9.77
N LEU A 40 3.71 -9.93 -9.30
CA LEU A 40 2.63 -9.19 -9.95
C LEU A 40 3.17 -8.13 -10.92
N PRO A 41 2.40 -7.75 -11.95
CA PRO A 41 2.71 -6.61 -12.79
C PRO A 41 2.98 -5.36 -11.93
N GLY A 42 4.06 -4.61 -12.22
CA GLY A 42 4.41 -3.42 -11.45
C GLY A 42 4.67 -3.68 -9.96
N ASN A 43 4.97 -4.92 -9.58
CA ASN A 43 5.15 -5.38 -8.20
C ASN A 43 3.89 -5.18 -7.32
N GLY A 44 2.69 -5.18 -7.91
CA GLY A 44 1.40 -4.95 -7.24
C GLY A 44 0.92 -3.50 -7.32
N VAL A 45 -0.38 -3.29 -7.02
CA VAL A 45 -1.05 -2.01 -7.25
C VAL A 45 -0.47 -0.86 -6.43
N ALA A 46 -0.05 -1.09 -5.19
CA ALA A 46 0.55 -0.06 -4.36
C ALA A 46 1.96 0.30 -4.84
N SER A 47 2.78 -0.69 -5.18
CA SER A 47 4.11 -0.49 -5.76
C SER A 47 4.04 0.29 -7.08
N ASP A 48 3.10 -0.05 -7.95
CA ASP A 48 2.88 0.60 -9.24
C ASP A 48 2.43 2.06 -9.08
N LEU A 49 1.48 2.32 -8.15
CA LEU A 49 1.04 3.68 -7.82
C LEU A 49 2.19 4.53 -7.28
N VAL A 50 2.93 4.01 -6.30
CA VAL A 50 4.01 4.76 -5.64
C VAL A 50 5.16 5.02 -6.61
N SER A 51 5.60 4.02 -7.37
CA SER A 51 6.69 4.20 -8.34
C SER A 51 6.31 5.18 -9.46
N THR A 52 5.05 5.12 -9.93
CA THR A 52 4.53 6.05 -10.95
C THR A 52 4.47 7.48 -10.40
N ALA A 53 3.97 7.66 -9.17
CA ALA A 53 3.88 8.99 -8.55
C ALA A 53 5.26 9.60 -8.29
N LEU A 54 6.22 8.81 -7.77
CA LEU A 54 7.59 9.25 -7.57
C LEU A 54 8.29 9.62 -8.89
N ALA A 55 8.08 8.83 -9.95
CA ALA A 55 8.61 9.15 -11.27
C ALA A 55 8.05 10.48 -11.81
N ARG A 56 6.74 10.76 -11.63
CA ARG A 56 6.12 12.04 -11.97
C ARG A 56 6.64 13.20 -11.11
N ALA A 57 6.96 12.92 -9.86
CA ALA A 57 7.61 13.88 -8.96
C ALA A 57 9.07 14.14 -9.29
N GLY A 58 9.64 13.42 -10.28
CA GLY A 58 11.02 13.57 -10.75
C GLY A 58 12.03 12.70 -10.01
N TYR A 59 11.59 11.67 -9.26
CA TYR A 59 12.47 10.75 -8.55
C TYR A 59 12.61 9.42 -9.30
N LEU A 60 13.83 8.90 -9.36
CA LEU A 60 14.10 7.51 -9.71
C LEU A 60 13.91 6.66 -8.46
N SER A 61 13.42 5.43 -8.63
CA SER A 61 13.22 4.52 -7.50
C SER A 61 13.44 3.07 -7.89
N ASN A 62 13.91 2.26 -6.95
CA ASN A 62 13.94 0.81 -7.04
C ASN A 62 13.14 0.18 -5.89
N TYR A 63 12.51 -0.95 -6.15
CA TYR A 63 11.67 -1.66 -5.21
C TYR A 63 12.35 -2.92 -4.71
N THR A 64 12.21 -3.20 -3.42
CA THR A 64 12.70 -4.42 -2.77
C THR A 64 11.64 -4.97 -1.84
N GLU A 65 11.39 -6.27 -1.92
CA GLU A 65 10.46 -6.98 -1.04
C GLU A 65 11.21 -7.74 0.05
N VAL A 66 10.82 -7.51 1.31
CA VAL A 66 11.40 -8.18 2.48
C VAL A 66 10.33 -8.36 3.57
N PRO A 67 10.51 -9.27 4.53
CA PRO A 67 9.59 -9.38 5.66
C PRO A 67 9.40 -8.04 6.39
N TRP A 68 8.17 -7.73 6.80
CA TRP A 68 7.77 -6.46 7.43
C TRP A 68 8.75 -5.94 8.49
N ALA A 69 9.13 -6.80 9.45
CA ALA A 69 10.06 -6.40 10.51
C ALA A 69 11.45 -6.00 9.97
N ARG A 70 11.87 -6.52 8.82
CA ARG A 70 13.12 -6.13 8.14
C ARG A 70 12.94 -4.80 7.42
N ALA A 71 11.80 -4.59 6.76
CA ALA A 71 11.46 -3.34 6.10
C ALA A 71 11.48 -2.16 7.09
N VAL A 72 10.78 -2.29 8.22
CA VAL A 72 10.73 -1.28 9.28
C VAL A 72 12.13 -0.99 9.85
N ARG A 73 12.90 -2.03 10.22
CA ARG A 73 14.26 -1.83 10.73
C ARG A 73 15.20 -1.20 9.70
N GLY A 74 15.04 -1.58 8.44
CA GLY A 74 15.82 -1.02 7.34
C GLY A 74 15.52 0.47 7.13
N LEU A 75 14.26 0.88 7.21
CA LEU A 75 13.84 2.28 7.16
C LEU A 75 14.46 3.09 8.31
N GLN A 76 14.34 2.59 9.55
CA GLN A 76 14.90 3.24 10.74
C GLN A 76 16.43 3.45 10.65
N ARG A 77 17.14 2.53 10.01
CA ARG A 77 18.61 2.58 9.84
C ARG A 77 19.06 3.30 8.56
N GLY A 78 18.15 3.77 7.72
CA GLY A 78 18.47 4.38 6.44
C GLY A 78 18.99 3.39 5.38
N THR A 79 18.76 2.08 5.56
CA THR A 79 19.00 1.07 4.51
C THR A 79 18.01 1.22 3.36
N TYR A 80 16.78 1.58 3.67
CA TYR A 80 15.72 1.94 2.75
C TYR A 80 15.29 3.38 2.99
N ASP A 81 14.84 4.04 1.93
CA ASP A 81 14.43 5.44 1.99
C ASP A 81 12.93 5.59 2.24
N ILE A 82 12.12 4.68 1.66
CA ILE A 82 10.66 4.75 1.70
C ILE A 82 10.07 3.36 1.94
N LEU A 83 9.24 3.24 2.97
CA LEU A 83 8.32 2.11 3.18
C LEU A 83 6.99 2.48 2.54
N ILE A 84 6.55 1.71 1.52
CA ILE A 84 5.46 2.15 0.64
C ILE A 84 4.06 1.77 1.10
N ASN A 85 3.90 0.90 2.09
CA ASN A 85 2.61 0.36 2.53
C ASN A 85 2.39 0.53 4.04
N ALA A 86 2.57 1.74 4.54
CA ALA A 86 2.45 2.02 5.96
C ALA A 86 1.07 2.58 6.33
N TRP A 87 0.46 2.04 7.37
CA TRP A 87 -0.61 2.72 8.09
C TRP A 87 -0.01 3.67 9.11
N TYR A 88 -0.68 4.80 9.32
CA TYR A 88 -0.24 5.78 10.29
C TYR A 88 -0.18 5.22 11.71
N SER A 89 0.87 5.55 12.44
CA SER A 89 0.93 5.44 13.90
C SER A 89 1.95 6.42 14.45
N ASP A 90 1.72 6.88 15.69
CA ASP A 90 2.63 7.81 16.38
C ASP A 90 4.02 7.21 16.56
N GLU A 91 4.11 5.89 16.80
CA GLU A 91 5.39 5.17 16.88
C GLU A 91 6.19 5.32 15.58
N ARG A 92 5.53 5.19 14.43
CA ARG A 92 6.20 5.30 13.12
C ARG A 92 6.55 6.74 12.78
N ALA A 93 5.72 7.71 13.18
CA ALA A 93 6.01 9.14 13.01
C ALA A 93 7.29 9.58 13.74
N ALA A 94 7.74 8.83 14.75
CA ALA A 94 8.98 9.11 15.46
C ALA A 94 10.25 8.88 14.61
N TYR A 95 10.17 8.09 13.52
CA TYR A 95 11.32 7.78 12.67
C TYR A 95 11.10 7.98 11.18
N GLY A 96 9.92 8.43 10.76
CA GLY A 96 9.62 8.71 9.36
C GLY A 96 8.52 9.75 9.20
N ASP A 97 8.53 10.46 8.06
CA ASP A 97 7.46 11.36 7.63
C ASP A 97 6.47 10.62 6.75
N PHE A 98 5.19 10.81 7.03
CA PHE A 98 4.10 10.25 6.24
C PHE A 98 3.68 11.20 5.12
N SER A 99 3.37 10.65 3.95
CA SER A 99 2.57 11.35 2.93
C SER A 99 1.11 11.50 3.37
N ALA A 100 0.30 12.23 2.63
CA ALA A 100 -1.14 12.03 2.64
C ALA A 100 -1.48 10.58 2.24
N PRO A 101 -2.65 10.04 2.62
CA PRO A 101 -3.03 8.69 2.20
C PRO A 101 -3.23 8.64 0.69
N TYR A 102 -2.50 7.75 0.02
CA TYR A 102 -2.63 7.57 -1.42
C TYR A 102 -3.63 6.47 -1.81
N LEU A 103 -4.03 5.64 -0.85
CA LEU A 103 -5.01 4.59 -0.98
C LEU A 103 -5.71 4.40 0.38
N VAL A 104 -6.91 3.81 0.39
CA VAL A 104 -7.64 3.48 1.62
C VAL A 104 -7.89 1.98 1.65
N ASN A 105 -7.38 1.33 2.68
CA ASN A 105 -7.70 -0.04 3.01
C ASN A 105 -9.04 -0.09 3.74
N ARG A 106 -9.97 -0.91 3.25
CA ARG A 106 -11.27 -1.14 3.87
C ARG A 106 -11.32 -2.54 4.44
N ILE A 107 -11.29 -2.66 5.76
CA ILE A 107 -11.43 -3.94 6.45
C ILE A 107 -12.92 -4.27 6.54
N ARG A 108 -13.34 -5.35 5.87
CA ARG A 108 -14.76 -5.69 5.72
C ARG A 108 -15.05 -7.12 6.13
N PHE A 109 -16.23 -7.30 6.71
CA PHE A 109 -16.78 -8.62 6.94
C PHE A 109 -17.33 -9.22 5.64
N VAL A 110 -17.07 -10.50 5.45
CA VAL A 110 -17.62 -11.33 4.37
C VAL A 110 -18.57 -12.35 4.99
N GLN A 111 -19.73 -12.53 4.39
CA GLN A 111 -20.74 -13.54 4.77
C GLN A 111 -21.07 -14.43 3.58
N ARG A 112 -21.75 -15.55 3.84
CA ARG A 112 -22.40 -16.28 2.74
C ARG A 112 -23.57 -15.45 2.21
N ARG A 113 -23.73 -15.44 0.91
CA ARG A 113 -24.86 -14.74 0.27
C ARG A 113 -26.19 -15.23 0.84
N GLY A 114 -27.04 -14.28 1.17
CA GLY A 114 -28.35 -14.55 1.76
C GLY A 114 -28.36 -14.86 3.26
N SER A 115 -27.23 -14.80 3.97
CA SER A 115 -27.19 -14.99 5.42
C SER A 115 -27.86 -13.86 6.19
N ALA A 116 -28.03 -12.67 5.58
CA ALA A 116 -28.70 -11.51 6.14
C ALA A 116 -28.18 -11.06 7.53
N ILE A 117 -26.88 -11.24 7.78
CA ILE A 117 -26.26 -10.78 9.04
C ILE A 117 -26.19 -9.25 9.00
N GLY A 118 -26.86 -8.59 9.94
CA GLY A 118 -26.79 -7.14 10.12
C GLY A 118 -25.56 -6.75 10.95
N TYR A 119 -24.91 -5.65 10.57
CA TYR A 119 -23.78 -5.08 11.31
C TYR A 119 -23.85 -3.55 11.31
N GLN A 120 -24.11 -2.99 12.49
CA GLN A 120 -24.03 -1.54 12.76
C GLN A 120 -22.99 -1.25 13.84
N GLN A 121 -22.79 -2.14 14.79
CA GLN A 121 -21.84 -2.06 15.91
C GLN A 121 -21.31 -3.45 16.26
N LEU A 122 -20.19 -3.54 16.98
CA LEU A 122 -19.53 -4.82 17.28
C LEU A 122 -20.39 -5.77 18.08
N THR A 123 -21.26 -5.26 18.96
CA THR A 123 -22.19 -6.06 19.75
C THR A 123 -23.17 -6.88 18.89
N ASP A 124 -23.48 -6.43 17.68
CA ASP A 124 -24.34 -7.17 16.73
C ASP A 124 -23.70 -8.47 16.28
N LEU A 125 -22.37 -8.57 16.42
CA LEU A 125 -21.56 -9.70 15.96
C LEU A 125 -21.22 -10.71 17.04
N HIS A 126 -21.57 -10.48 18.31
CA HIS A 126 -21.25 -11.37 19.43
C HIS A 126 -21.83 -12.80 19.27
N ALA A 127 -22.95 -12.94 18.55
CA ALA A 127 -23.58 -14.23 18.29
C ALA A 127 -22.90 -15.06 17.16
N TYR A 128 -21.94 -14.46 16.43
CA TYR A 128 -21.37 -15.07 15.23
C TYR A 128 -19.91 -15.43 15.43
N SER A 129 -19.48 -16.55 14.83
CA SER A 129 -18.06 -16.89 14.72
C SER A 129 -17.43 -16.17 13.53
N ILE A 130 -16.27 -15.54 13.73
CA ILE A 130 -15.59 -14.69 12.78
C ILE A 130 -14.19 -15.24 12.51
N ALA A 131 -13.94 -15.73 11.29
CA ALA A 131 -12.59 -16.13 10.88
C ALA A 131 -11.73 -14.88 10.66
N ILE A 132 -10.55 -14.86 11.29
CA ILE A 132 -9.56 -13.79 11.20
C ILE A 132 -8.19 -14.36 10.87
N VAL A 133 -7.35 -13.64 10.13
CA VAL A 133 -5.98 -14.05 9.88
C VAL A 133 -5.12 -13.80 11.13
N ARG A 134 -4.40 -14.83 11.56
CA ARG A 134 -3.56 -14.74 12.76
C ARG A 134 -2.44 -13.71 12.60
N GLY A 135 -2.27 -12.87 13.62
CA GLY A 135 -1.22 -11.85 13.63
C GLY A 135 -1.58 -10.56 12.90
N TYR A 136 -2.79 -10.47 12.31
CA TYR A 136 -3.31 -9.19 11.83
C TYR A 136 -3.85 -8.36 12.98
N ALA A 137 -3.70 -7.04 12.87
CA ALA A 137 -4.37 -6.05 13.70
C ALA A 137 -5.46 -5.40 12.83
N TYR A 138 -6.71 -5.43 13.29
CA TYR A 138 -7.86 -4.92 12.52
C TYR A 138 -8.32 -3.56 13.02
N SER A 139 -8.82 -3.49 14.26
CA SER A 139 -9.06 -2.24 14.98
C SER A 139 -8.92 -2.47 16.48
N PRO A 140 -8.54 -1.45 17.28
CA PRO A 140 -8.39 -1.60 18.72
C PRO A 140 -9.66 -2.10 19.42
N GLU A 141 -10.83 -1.66 18.96
CA GLU A 141 -12.13 -2.06 19.52
C GLU A 141 -12.43 -3.52 19.21
N PHE A 142 -12.23 -3.95 17.95
CA PHE A 142 -12.44 -5.33 17.54
C PHE A 142 -11.42 -6.28 18.19
N ASP A 143 -10.14 -5.87 18.22
CA ASP A 143 -9.06 -6.74 18.71
C ASP A 143 -9.14 -6.96 20.22
N LYS A 144 -9.71 -6.01 20.99
CA LYS A 144 -9.81 -6.05 22.45
C LYS A 144 -11.16 -6.54 22.97
N ASP A 145 -12.19 -6.67 22.12
CA ASP A 145 -13.51 -7.11 22.56
C ASP A 145 -13.49 -8.61 22.94
N PRO A 146 -13.66 -8.98 24.23
CA PRO A 146 -13.59 -10.36 24.68
C PRO A 146 -14.85 -11.19 24.32
N GLN A 147 -15.94 -10.54 23.90
CA GLN A 147 -17.19 -11.21 23.57
C GLN A 147 -17.26 -11.66 22.11
N LEU A 148 -16.35 -11.20 21.25
CA LEU A 148 -16.26 -11.63 19.87
C LEU A 148 -15.67 -13.04 19.77
N ASN A 149 -16.38 -13.94 19.12
CA ASN A 149 -15.92 -15.30 18.84
C ASN A 149 -15.00 -15.31 17.60
N ARG A 150 -13.71 -15.07 17.83
CA ARG A 150 -12.67 -14.97 16.78
C ARG A 150 -12.02 -16.34 16.55
N VAL A 151 -12.06 -16.82 15.31
CA VAL A 151 -11.46 -18.08 14.86
C VAL A 151 -10.19 -17.74 14.04
N GLY A 152 -9.00 -17.89 14.64
CA GLY A 152 -7.74 -17.58 14.00
C GLY A 152 -7.36 -18.61 12.95
N VAL A 153 -7.16 -18.18 11.69
CA VAL A 153 -6.73 -18.99 10.55
C VAL A 153 -5.39 -18.53 9.97
N LEU A 154 -4.84 -19.26 8.99
CA LEU A 154 -3.54 -18.95 8.40
C LEU A 154 -3.61 -17.93 7.27
N SER A 155 -4.72 -17.89 6.52
CA SER A 155 -4.91 -16.98 5.39
C SER A 155 -6.39 -16.71 5.15
N PHE A 156 -6.68 -15.69 4.33
CA PHE A 156 -8.06 -15.41 3.90
C PHE A 156 -8.67 -16.55 3.11
N GLU A 157 -7.90 -17.27 2.28
CA GLU A 157 -8.42 -18.42 1.52
C GLU A 157 -8.98 -19.51 2.47
N VAL A 158 -8.29 -19.76 3.58
CA VAL A 158 -8.78 -20.69 4.60
C VAL A 158 -10.06 -20.15 5.24
N ALA A 159 -10.10 -18.85 5.59
CA ALA A 159 -11.28 -18.20 6.14
C ALA A 159 -12.48 -18.31 5.20
N ALA A 160 -12.30 -18.00 3.91
CA ALA A 160 -13.35 -18.04 2.90
C ALA A 160 -13.90 -19.46 2.68
N ARG A 161 -13.02 -20.49 2.61
CA ARG A 161 -13.46 -21.88 2.52
C ARG A 161 -14.20 -22.37 3.76
N MET A 162 -13.80 -21.95 4.96
CA MET A 162 -14.52 -22.22 6.20
C MET A 162 -15.89 -21.55 6.22
N LEU A 163 -15.95 -20.30 5.76
CA LEU A 163 -17.18 -19.53 5.63
C LEU A 163 -18.16 -20.21 4.65
N HIS A 164 -17.68 -20.56 3.45
CA HIS A 164 -18.48 -21.27 2.45
C HIS A 164 -19.01 -22.59 2.99
N ALA A 165 -18.17 -23.37 3.68
CA ALA A 165 -18.55 -24.64 4.29
C ALA A 165 -19.46 -24.50 5.55
N GLY A 166 -19.80 -23.29 5.98
CA GLY A 166 -20.64 -23.04 7.16
C GLY A 166 -19.96 -23.30 8.50
N ARG A 167 -18.63 -23.43 8.53
CA ARG A 167 -17.86 -23.65 9.77
C ARG A 167 -17.67 -22.37 10.59
N VAL A 168 -17.80 -21.22 9.95
CA VAL A 168 -17.88 -19.88 10.55
C VAL A 168 -19.00 -19.10 9.87
N GLN A 169 -19.51 -18.06 10.50
CA GLN A 169 -20.58 -17.22 9.95
C GLN A 169 -20.05 -16.01 9.21
N LEU A 170 -18.88 -15.52 9.60
CA LEU A 170 -18.20 -14.36 8.99
C LEU A 170 -16.73 -14.66 8.77
N ALA A 171 -16.14 -13.95 7.82
CA ALA A 171 -14.70 -13.78 7.65
C ALA A 171 -14.37 -12.29 7.62
N LEU A 172 -13.16 -11.89 8.02
CA LEU A 172 -12.74 -10.50 8.08
C LEU A 172 -11.44 -10.33 7.30
N GLU A 173 -11.42 -9.40 6.33
CA GLU A 173 -10.25 -9.12 5.51
C GLU A 173 -10.32 -7.71 4.89
N ASP A 174 -9.19 -7.20 4.40
CA ASP A 174 -9.18 -6.06 3.48
C ASP A 174 -9.97 -6.38 2.21
N GLU A 175 -10.76 -5.42 1.75
CA GLU A 175 -11.66 -5.63 0.61
C GLU A 175 -10.91 -6.00 -0.67
N LEU A 176 -9.78 -5.34 -0.97
CA LEU A 176 -9.01 -5.62 -2.19
C LEU A 176 -8.28 -6.96 -2.10
N VAL A 177 -7.75 -7.32 -0.94
CA VAL A 177 -7.15 -8.64 -0.68
C VAL A 177 -8.20 -9.73 -0.86
N ALA A 178 -9.37 -9.57 -0.25
CA ALA A 178 -10.45 -10.54 -0.38
C ALA A 178 -10.91 -10.68 -1.85
N ARG A 179 -11.12 -9.59 -2.57
CA ARG A 179 -11.48 -9.60 -4.00
C ARG A 179 -10.41 -10.27 -4.86
N TYR A 180 -9.13 -9.98 -4.59
CA TYR A 180 -8.01 -10.59 -5.30
C TYR A 180 -8.05 -12.13 -5.18
N HIS A 181 -8.19 -12.66 -3.96
CA HIS A 181 -8.24 -14.10 -3.72
C HIS A 181 -9.52 -14.74 -4.27
N LEU A 182 -10.67 -14.07 -4.11
CA LEU A 182 -11.95 -14.54 -4.66
C LEU A 182 -11.94 -14.62 -6.20
N ASN A 183 -11.24 -13.71 -6.87
CA ASN A 183 -11.17 -13.71 -8.32
C ASN A 183 -10.15 -14.72 -8.89
N ARG A 184 -9.13 -15.08 -8.12
CA ARG A 184 -8.03 -15.95 -8.60
C ARG A 184 -8.10 -17.38 -8.03
N ASN A 185 -8.10 -17.48 -6.71
CA ASN A 185 -7.86 -18.74 -6.01
C ASN A 185 -9.15 -19.38 -5.49
N LEU A 186 -10.27 -18.65 -5.53
CA LEU A 186 -11.56 -19.02 -4.94
C LEU A 186 -12.73 -18.71 -5.88
N ALA A 187 -12.46 -18.70 -7.20
CA ALA A 187 -13.47 -18.35 -8.21
C ALA A 187 -14.70 -19.27 -8.13
N GLU A 188 -14.51 -20.52 -7.70
CA GLU A 188 -15.56 -21.52 -7.55
C GLU A 188 -16.57 -21.20 -6.43
N ILE A 189 -16.18 -20.42 -5.43
CA ILE A 189 -17.05 -20.03 -4.30
C ILE A 189 -17.37 -18.53 -4.26
N ARG A 190 -16.84 -17.77 -5.19
CA ARG A 190 -16.95 -16.29 -5.19
C ARG A 190 -18.40 -15.80 -5.15
N GLU A 191 -19.26 -16.43 -5.96
CA GLU A 191 -20.66 -16.01 -6.09
C GLU A 191 -21.51 -16.37 -4.85
N ASP A 192 -21.02 -17.27 -4.00
CA ASP A 192 -21.68 -17.67 -2.77
C ASP A 192 -21.35 -16.76 -1.58
N LEU A 193 -20.40 -15.82 -1.79
CA LEU A 193 -19.93 -14.90 -0.74
C LEU A 193 -20.25 -13.44 -1.11
N GLU A 194 -20.49 -12.64 -0.08
CA GLU A 194 -20.74 -11.20 -0.22
C GLU A 194 -20.19 -10.41 0.95
N PHE A 195 -19.82 -9.16 0.71
CA PHE A 195 -19.37 -8.25 1.76
C PHE A 195 -20.54 -7.61 2.49
N LEU A 196 -20.43 -7.47 3.82
CA LEU A 196 -21.32 -6.59 4.56
C LEU A 196 -21.13 -5.14 4.11
N PRO A 197 -22.21 -4.33 4.04
CA PRO A 197 -22.12 -2.96 3.52
C PRO A 197 -21.17 -2.07 4.32
N LYS A 198 -21.23 -2.15 5.65
CA LYS A 198 -20.43 -1.32 6.56
C LYS A 198 -19.05 -1.95 6.77
N PRO A 199 -17.94 -1.24 6.56
CA PRO A 199 -16.62 -1.71 6.93
C PRO A 199 -16.44 -1.71 8.46
N LEU A 200 -15.54 -2.56 8.96
CA LEU A 200 -15.06 -2.49 10.33
C LEU A 200 -14.21 -1.24 10.54
N SER A 201 -13.30 -0.99 9.60
CA SER A 201 -12.41 0.18 9.63
C SER A 201 -11.99 0.59 8.22
N GLU A 202 -11.58 1.84 8.08
CA GLU A 202 -10.92 2.40 6.90
C GLU A 202 -9.57 2.97 7.33
N ASN A 203 -8.49 2.46 6.75
CA ASN A 203 -7.13 2.82 7.10
C ASN A 203 -6.44 3.45 5.88
N GLY A 204 -5.96 4.68 6.02
CA GLY A 204 -5.14 5.31 5.00
C GLY A 204 -3.83 4.55 4.80
N LEU A 205 -3.50 4.25 3.54
CA LEU A 205 -2.21 3.70 3.16
C LEU A 205 -1.30 4.83 2.70
N HIS A 206 -0.15 4.94 3.32
CA HIS A 206 0.81 6.03 3.15
C HIS A 206 2.16 5.49 2.72
N ILE A 207 2.95 6.31 2.04
CA ILE A 207 4.39 6.13 2.07
C ILE A 207 4.93 6.71 3.37
N LEU A 208 5.90 6.02 3.97
CA LEU A 208 6.65 6.48 5.14
C LEU A 208 8.10 6.69 4.73
N ILE A 209 8.57 7.93 4.75
CA ILE A 209 9.89 8.32 4.28
C ILE A 209 10.81 8.43 5.50
N SER A 210 11.96 7.75 5.46
CA SER A 210 12.92 7.78 6.56
C SER A 210 13.39 9.19 6.87
N LEU A 211 13.45 9.58 8.15
CA LEU A 211 14.06 10.84 8.57
C LEU A 211 15.56 10.93 8.28
N ASN A 212 16.21 9.81 7.90
CA ASN A 212 17.59 9.80 7.42
C ASN A 212 17.72 10.34 5.98
N VAL A 213 16.63 10.52 5.25
CA VAL A 213 16.61 11.14 3.91
C VAL A 213 16.55 12.66 4.07
N PRO A 214 17.53 13.43 3.62
CA PRO A 214 17.59 14.88 3.88
C PRO A 214 16.36 15.66 3.40
N GLU A 215 15.76 15.24 2.29
CA GLU A 215 14.61 15.92 1.65
C GLU A 215 13.28 15.22 1.92
N HIS A 216 13.15 14.44 3.02
CA HIS A 216 11.98 13.61 3.31
C HIS A 216 10.64 14.36 3.18
N ARG A 217 10.53 15.59 3.71
CA ARG A 217 9.30 16.42 3.62
C ARG A 217 8.99 16.82 2.18
N GLN A 218 10.01 17.24 1.42
CA GLN A 218 9.83 17.64 0.03
C GLN A 218 9.41 16.45 -0.84
N ILE A 219 9.95 15.25 -0.56
CA ILE A 219 9.53 14.01 -1.23
C ILE A 219 8.06 13.73 -0.93
N ALA A 220 7.61 13.82 0.33
CA ALA A 220 6.21 13.64 0.71
C ALA A 220 5.29 14.62 -0.04
N GLU A 221 5.61 15.92 0.00
CA GLU A 221 4.80 16.96 -0.65
C GLU A 221 4.70 16.77 -2.17
N ARG A 222 5.82 16.45 -2.84
CA ARG A 222 5.83 16.20 -4.28
C ARG A 222 5.10 14.91 -4.66
N PHE A 223 5.22 13.88 -3.83
CA PHE A 223 4.46 12.65 -4.00
C PHE A 223 2.95 12.91 -3.89
N ASP A 224 2.50 13.66 -2.89
CA ASP A 224 1.09 14.01 -2.69
C ASP A 224 0.54 14.80 -3.89
N GLN A 225 1.31 15.76 -4.40
CA GLN A 225 0.97 16.51 -5.62
C GLN A 225 0.85 15.59 -6.85
N ALA A 226 1.78 14.63 -6.98
CA ALA A 226 1.76 13.67 -8.08
C ALA A 226 0.53 12.73 -8.00
N ILE A 227 0.19 12.23 -6.81
CA ILE A 227 -1.03 11.43 -6.59
C ILE A 227 -2.28 12.24 -6.97
N ALA A 228 -2.39 13.49 -6.50
CA ALA A 228 -3.53 14.35 -6.86
C ALA A 228 -3.62 14.59 -8.39
N ALA A 229 -2.49 14.80 -9.07
CA ALA A 229 -2.45 14.93 -10.52
C ALA A 229 -2.87 13.63 -11.23
N MET A 230 -2.43 12.46 -10.73
CA MET A 230 -2.83 11.16 -11.27
C MET A 230 -4.33 10.87 -11.09
N GLN A 231 -4.91 11.34 -9.99
CA GLN A 231 -6.37 11.25 -9.77
C GLN A 231 -7.13 12.16 -10.75
N ALA A 232 -6.63 13.37 -10.97
CA ALA A 232 -7.25 14.35 -11.86
C ALA A 232 -7.20 13.93 -13.34
N ASP A 233 -6.09 13.35 -13.81
CA ASP A 233 -5.91 12.93 -15.21
C ASP A 233 -6.40 11.49 -15.48
N GLY A 234 -6.89 10.78 -14.47
CA GLY A 234 -7.42 9.42 -14.57
C GLY A 234 -6.38 8.31 -14.60
N SER A 235 -5.08 8.61 -14.62
CA SER A 235 -4.02 7.59 -14.64
C SER A 235 -3.98 6.75 -13.36
N TYR A 236 -4.41 7.32 -12.23
CA TYR A 236 -4.61 6.58 -10.98
C TYR A 236 -5.61 5.42 -11.17
N ALA A 237 -6.79 5.68 -11.73
CA ALA A 237 -7.80 4.66 -12.00
C ALA A 237 -7.33 3.64 -13.06
N GLN A 238 -6.53 4.07 -14.03
CA GLN A 238 -5.95 3.15 -15.03
C GLN A 238 -5.00 2.13 -14.41
N ILE A 239 -4.27 2.51 -13.35
CA ILE A 239 -3.42 1.56 -12.61
C ILE A 239 -4.29 0.48 -11.97
N PHE A 240 -5.35 0.83 -11.24
CA PHE A 240 -6.28 -0.16 -10.69
C PHE A 240 -6.82 -1.10 -11.77
N LYS A 241 -7.29 -0.55 -12.88
CA LYS A 241 -7.80 -1.35 -14.02
C LYS A 241 -6.76 -2.34 -14.57
N ARG A 242 -5.47 -1.96 -14.66
CA ARG A 242 -4.40 -2.87 -15.08
C ARG A 242 -4.22 -4.06 -14.13
N HIS A 243 -4.49 -3.84 -12.85
CA HIS A 243 -4.41 -4.87 -11.82
C HIS A 243 -5.70 -5.69 -11.66
N GLY A 244 -6.75 -5.40 -12.47
CA GLY A 244 -8.03 -6.09 -12.41
C GLY A 244 -8.86 -5.76 -11.16
N LEU A 245 -8.69 -4.53 -10.65
CA LEU A 245 -9.33 -4.00 -9.43
C LEU A 245 -10.33 -2.89 -9.77
#